data_4508be08710ab424e3603c3506148d5d
#
_entry.id   4508be08710ab424e3603c3506148d5d
#
_cell.length_a   1.000
_cell.length_b   1.000
_cell.length_c   1.000
_cell.angle_alpha   90.00
_cell.angle_beta   90.00
_cell.angle_gamma   90.00
#
_symmetry.space_group_name_H-M   'P 1'
#
loop_
_entity.id
_entity.type
_entity.pdbx_description
1 polymer ?
#
loop_
_entity_poly.entity_id
_entity_poly.type
_entity_poly.pdbx_seq_one_letter_code
_entity_poly.pdbx_strand_id
1 'polypeptide(L)'
;MTRGGILASGVALIAAGVFGLACDAHAQAKGKEAPLELKSDASVRPWKRYSGWPARDESKWNTLANLSSPPAPKAPRKITAINGDAANGAKLVADRNRGGSCLACHVMGQAGGADLPGNVGPDLSEIGNAGLSDEQFFNFIYDARVYNAETVMPPWGSHGVFNDQEIGDMVAFLKTLKTPAVFKTALDDPNKRPAPVEKRENLDAMENPGMWVLDKAAVLWKTRGADGFSCNTCHSDPKTAFKTWAVSMPKWEPRLNKVLDVEEFITRHAKATTGLTWLMETEENRDMSVYLHNLANGEPIAVDTTSAESKAAIERGKALANRKLGELNFACTDCHGKSANRWIRGQWLGEPKGQYDHFPTWRTSLLAIWDIRQRFQWCQVNIRADELPPDAKEYGDLEIYLASLNAGLKLSVPGIRH
;
A
#
# COMPACT_ATOMS: atom_id res chain seq x y z
N MET A 1 -2.24 31.16 -67.11
CA MET A 1 -3.49 31.24 -66.35
C MET A 1 -3.49 30.05 -65.41
N THR A 2 -3.48 30.04 -64.10
CA THR A 2 -3.66 31.08 -63.08
C THR A 2 -3.13 30.53 -61.78
N ARG A 3 -2.48 31.38 -61.05
CA ARG A 3 -1.98 31.15 -59.70
C ARG A 3 -3.15 30.94 -58.70
N GLY A 4 -2.95 30.09 -57.74
CA GLY A 4 -3.83 30.06 -56.55
C GLY A 4 -3.71 28.77 -55.77
N GLY A 5 -2.92 28.73 -54.70
CA GLY A 5 -2.93 27.59 -53.79
C GLY A 5 -1.70 27.40 -52.91
N ILE A 6 -1.10 28.46 -52.39
CA ILE A 6 -0.10 28.38 -51.38
C ILE A 6 -0.31 29.51 -50.35
N LEU A 7 -1.28 29.34 -49.46
CA LEU A 7 -1.44 30.31 -48.35
C LEU A 7 -2.18 29.71 -47.12
N ALA A 8 -2.55 28.42 -47.13
CA ALA A 8 -3.28 27.84 -45.98
C ALA A 8 -2.42 27.02 -45.01
N SER A 9 -1.21 26.60 -45.42
CA SER A 9 -0.36 25.70 -44.58
C SER A 9 0.60 26.43 -43.62
N GLY A 10 0.85 27.73 -43.87
CA GLY A 10 1.83 28.46 -43.04
C GLY A 10 1.27 28.99 -41.71
N VAL A 11 -0.01 29.29 -41.66
CA VAL A 11 -0.64 29.87 -40.46
C VAL A 11 -0.84 28.83 -39.35
N ALA A 12 -1.14 27.57 -39.72
CA ALA A 12 -1.36 26.50 -38.75
C ALA A 12 -0.05 26.09 -38.03
N LEU A 13 1.07 26.08 -38.74
CA LEU A 13 2.40 25.76 -38.18
C LEU A 13 2.92 26.84 -37.23
N ILE A 14 2.65 28.11 -37.53
CA ILE A 14 3.07 29.25 -36.69
C ILE A 14 2.22 29.25 -35.39
N ALA A 15 0.94 28.98 -35.47
CA ALA A 15 0.06 28.91 -34.28
C ALA A 15 0.46 27.76 -33.33
N ALA A 16 0.76 26.56 -33.83
CA ALA A 16 1.20 25.43 -33.02
C ALA A 16 2.55 25.69 -32.37
N GLY A 17 3.51 26.30 -33.10
CA GLY A 17 4.81 26.63 -32.54
C GLY A 17 4.79 27.73 -31.47
N VAL A 18 3.93 28.75 -31.66
CA VAL A 18 3.77 29.83 -30.67
C VAL A 18 3.07 29.33 -29.39
N PHE A 19 2.08 28.44 -29.51
CA PHE A 19 1.43 27.86 -28.34
C PHE A 19 2.37 26.90 -27.56
N GLY A 20 3.16 26.08 -28.25
CA GLY A 20 4.17 25.21 -27.61
C GLY A 20 5.19 26.02 -26.82
N LEU A 21 5.77 27.06 -27.43
CA LEU A 21 6.73 27.95 -26.78
C LEU A 21 6.11 28.73 -25.59
N ALA A 22 4.84 29.11 -25.68
CA ALA A 22 4.13 29.78 -24.60
C ALA A 22 3.88 28.84 -23.40
N CYS A 23 3.54 27.57 -23.65
CA CYS A 23 3.40 26.57 -22.59
C CYS A 23 4.72 26.27 -21.88
N ASP A 24 5.80 26.10 -22.64
CA ASP A 24 7.15 25.87 -22.08
C ASP A 24 7.64 27.08 -21.27
N ALA A 25 7.47 28.28 -21.79
CA ALA A 25 7.84 29.51 -21.09
C ALA A 25 7.00 29.72 -19.82
N HIS A 26 5.70 29.41 -19.85
CA HIS A 26 4.80 29.51 -18.71
C HIS A 26 5.18 28.48 -17.61
N ALA A 27 5.43 27.24 -17.99
CA ALA A 27 5.90 26.20 -17.09
C ALA A 27 7.27 26.53 -16.46
N GLN A 28 8.22 27.05 -17.25
CA GLN A 28 9.54 27.45 -16.78
C GLN A 28 9.50 28.68 -15.86
N ALA A 29 8.64 29.66 -16.13
CA ALA A 29 8.49 30.84 -15.29
C ALA A 29 7.93 30.48 -13.88
N LYS A 30 7.02 29.52 -13.82
CA LYS A 30 6.44 29.03 -12.55
C LYS A 30 7.26 27.94 -11.85
N GLY A 31 8.20 27.31 -12.52
CA GLY A 31 9.07 26.27 -11.94
C GLY A 31 10.05 26.77 -10.87
N LYS A 32 10.03 28.06 -10.53
CA LYS A 32 10.80 28.67 -9.44
C LYS A 32 9.99 28.87 -8.14
N GLU A 33 8.71 28.51 -8.14
CA GLU A 33 7.89 28.58 -6.92
C GLU A 33 8.38 27.58 -5.88
N ALA A 34 8.26 27.99 -4.61
CA ALA A 34 8.57 27.13 -3.46
C ALA A 34 7.81 25.79 -3.55
N PRO A 35 8.35 24.70 -3.03
CA PRO A 35 7.67 23.42 -3.00
C PRO A 35 6.28 23.58 -2.40
N LEU A 36 5.24 23.02 -3.04
CA LEU A 36 3.91 22.95 -2.46
C LEU A 36 4.02 22.18 -1.15
N GLU A 37 3.71 22.81 -0.04
CA GLU A 37 3.48 22.11 1.21
C GLU A 37 2.19 21.30 1.06
N LEU A 38 2.31 20.01 0.78
CA LEU A 38 1.18 19.10 0.77
C LEU A 38 0.89 18.71 2.22
N LYS A 39 -0.12 19.34 2.81
CA LYS A 39 -0.68 18.84 4.08
C LYS A 39 -1.63 17.71 3.73
N SER A 40 -1.32 16.50 4.18
CA SER A 40 -2.28 15.42 4.05
C SER A 40 -3.51 15.76 4.90
N ASP A 41 -4.67 15.81 4.27
CA ASP A 41 -5.92 15.96 4.99
C ASP A 41 -6.38 14.58 5.44
N ALA A 42 -6.28 14.31 6.74
CA ALA A 42 -6.75 13.06 7.34
C ALA A 42 -8.25 12.82 7.11
N SER A 43 -9.03 13.85 6.78
CA SER A 43 -10.46 13.72 6.47
C SER A 43 -10.71 13.04 5.12
N VAL A 44 -9.74 13.08 4.20
CA VAL A 44 -9.85 12.48 2.85
C VAL A 44 -9.51 10.98 2.87
N ARG A 45 -8.95 10.47 3.97
CA ARG A 45 -8.54 9.08 4.05
C ARG A 45 -9.74 8.16 4.21
N PRO A 46 -9.87 7.10 3.41
CA PRO A 46 -11.03 6.21 3.41
C PRO A 46 -11.08 5.24 4.59
N TRP A 47 -10.08 5.23 5.47
CA TRP A 47 -10.03 4.36 6.63
C TRP A 47 -10.06 5.16 7.92
N LYS A 48 -10.65 4.53 8.94
CA LYS A 48 -10.57 5.00 10.32
C LYS A 48 -9.61 4.11 11.08
N ARG A 49 -8.85 4.69 12.01
CA ARG A 49 -8.15 3.89 13.01
C ARG A 49 -9.19 3.03 13.76
N TYR A 50 -8.83 1.81 14.11
CA TYR A 50 -9.73 0.93 14.83
C TYR A 50 -10.21 1.58 16.12
N SER A 51 -11.51 1.52 16.37
CA SER A 51 -12.09 1.99 17.63
C SER A 51 -11.49 1.22 18.81
N GLY A 52 -11.22 1.90 19.91
CA GLY A 52 -10.63 1.27 21.10
C GLY A 52 -9.10 1.16 21.07
N TRP A 53 -8.41 1.71 20.08
CA TRP A 53 -6.99 1.90 20.20
C TRP A 53 -6.69 2.81 21.38
N PRO A 54 -5.84 2.38 22.32
CA PRO A 54 -5.41 3.25 23.39
C PRO A 54 -4.73 4.49 22.81
N ALA A 55 -4.80 5.60 23.52
CA ALA A 55 -3.99 6.78 23.20
C ALA A 55 -2.53 6.32 23.08
N ARG A 56 -1.96 6.47 21.88
CA ARG A 56 -0.61 6.00 21.62
C ARG A 56 0.41 7.00 22.09
N ASP A 57 1.47 6.50 22.68
CA ASP A 57 2.73 7.21 22.73
C ASP A 57 3.38 7.10 21.35
N GLU A 58 3.04 8.03 20.46
CA GLU A 58 3.55 8.07 19.09
C GLU A 58 5.07 8.26 19.02
N SER A 59 5.72 8.54 20.14
CA SER A 59 7.18 8.55 20.24
C SER A 59 7.81 7.17 20.17
N LYS A 60 7.03 6.10 20.42
CA LYS A 60 7.51 4.71 20.43
C LYS A 60 7.25 3.97 19.13
N TRP A 61 6.18 4.30 18.42
CA TRP A 61 5.65 3.52 17.30
C TRP A 61 5.53 4.38 16.07
N ASN A 62 6.64 4.60 15.43
CA ASN A 62 6.60 5.61 14.50
C ASN A 62 6.51 5.17 13.09
N THR A 63 6.52 6.08 12.27
CA THR A 63 6.47 6.13 10.83
C THR A 63 7.71 5.49 10.21
N LEU A 64 7.69 5.30 8.91
CA LEU A 64 8.88 4.93 8.15
C LEU A 64 10.03 5.94 8.29
N ALA A 65 9.75 7.17 8.79
CA ALA A 65 10.76 8.22 8.84
C ALA A 65 11.81 8.04 9.95
N ASN A 66 11.44 7.58 11.12
CA ASN A 66 12.31 7.79 12.28
C ASN A 66 12.53 6.63 13.25
N LEU A 67 11.56 5.87 13.71
CA LEU A 67 11.82 4.89 14.76
C LEU A 67 11.69 3.45 14.29
N SER A 68 12.46 2.57 14.89
CA SER A 68 12.32 1.13 14.81
C SER A 68 11.57 0.58 16.02
N SER A 69 11.02 -0.61 15.88
CA SER A 69 10.41 -1.32 17.00
C SER A 69 11.38 -1.57 18.15
N PRO A 70 10.91 -1.59 19.40
CA PRO A 70 11.73 -1.96 20.54
C PRO A 70 12.41 -3.32 20.36
N PRO A 71 13.61 -3.49 20.91
CA PRO A 71 14.32 -4.75 20.82
C PRO A 71 13.55 -5.89 21.51
N ALA A 72 13.82 -7.11 21.08
CA ALA A 72 13.28 -8.30 21.74
C ALA A 72 13.77 -8.38 23.21
N PRO A 73 12.97 -8.93 24.14
CA PRO A 73 13.43 -9.26 25.47
C PRO A 73 14.61 -10.24 25.42
N LYS A 74 15.57 -10.10 26.34
CA LYS A 74 16.75 -10.96 26.39
C LYS A 74 16.48 -12.40 26.88
N ALA A 75 15.38 -12.60 27.60
CA ALA A 75 14.98 -13.90 28.16
C ALA A 75 13.45 -13.96 28.33
N PRO A 76 12.88 -15.17 28.34
CA PRO A 76 11.48 -15.37 28.69
C PRO A 76 11.17 -14.86 30.10
N ARG A 77 9.97 -14.30 30.27
CA ARG A 77 9.47 -13.92 31.60
C ARG A 77 9.15 -15.15 32.42
N LYS A 78 9.52 -15.13 33.69
CA LYS A 78 9.12 -16.14 34.65
C LYS A 78 7.68 -15.96 35.08
N ILE A 79 6.89 -17.00 34.95
CA ILE A 79 5.46 -17.02 35.28
C ILE A 79 5.23 -18.09 36.33
N THR A 80 4.67 -17.70 37.49
CA THR A 80 4.44 -18.62 38.62
C THR A 80 3.11 -19.35 38.53
N ALA A 81 2.07 -18.71 38.02
CA ALA A 81 0.76 -19.30 37.79
C ALA A 81 -0.04 -18.45 36.79
N ILE A 82 -0.91 -19.08 36.03
CA ILE A 82 -1.87 -18.44 35.17
C ILE A 82 -3.28 -18.76 35.67
N ASN A 83 -4.01 -17.71 36.10
CA ASN A 83 -5.44 -17.81 36.41
C ASN A 83 -6.17 -17.11 35.27
N GLY A 84 -6.45 -17.85 34.18
CA GLY A 84 -7.09 -17.29 32.99
C GLY A 84 -8.52 -17.78 32.82
N ASP A 85 -9.37 -16.91 32.25
CA ASP A 85 -10.69 -17.23 31.78
C ASP A 85 -10.68 -17.67 30.31
N ALA A 86 -10.86 -18.97 30.06
CA ALA A 86 -10.84 -19.50 28.69
C ALA A 86 -11.96 -18.92 27.81
N ALA A 87 -13.11 -18.55 28.38
CA ALA A 87 -14.20 -17.95 27.61
C ALA A 87 -13.87 -16.53 27.18
N ASN A 88 -13.18 -15.75 28.01
CA ASN A 88 -12.63 -14.44 27.64
C ASN A 88 -11.47 -14.59 26.64
N GLY A 89 -10.60 -15.56 26.84
CA GLY A 89 -9.50 -15.87 25.91
C GLY A 89 -10.00 -16.18 24.50
N ALA A 90 -11.09 -16.95 24.36
CA ALA A 90 -11.72 -17.23 23.07
C ALA A 90 -12.19 -15.95 22.35
N LYS A 91 -12.72 -14.97 23.10
CA LYS A 91 -13.11 -13.67 22.54
C LYS A 91 -11.89 -12.86 22.11
N LEU A 92 -10.84 -12.82 22.94
CA LEU A 92 -9.64 -12.05 22.67
C LEU A 92 -8.88 -12.55 21.43
N VAL A 93 -8.76 -13.86 21.23
CA VAL A 93 -8.09 -14.40 20.03
C VAL A 93 -8.83 -14.09 18.73
N ALA A 94 -10.14 -13.82 18.81
CA ALA A 94 -10.98 -13.45 17.69
C ALA A 94 -11.15 -11.94 17.52
N ASP A 95 -10.76 -11.12 18.51
CA ASP A 95 -11.01 -9.68 18.52
C ASP A 95 -10.19 -8.95 17.45
N ARG A 96 -10.91 -8.34 16.51
CA ARG A 96 -10.33 -7.54 15.42
C ARG A 96 -10.08 -6.08 15.81
N ASN A 97 -10.70 -5.61 16.89
CA ASN A 97 -10.65 -4.19 17.26
C ASN A 97 -9.30 -3.78 17.84
N ARG A 98 -8.49 -4.76 18.26
CA ARG A 98 -7.14 -4.50 18.77
C ARG A 98 -6.05 -4.56 17.69
N GLY A 99 -6.40 -4.38 16.43
CA GLY A 99 -5.46 -4.29 15.32
C GLY A 99 -5.06 -5.63 14.73
N GLY A 100 -5.81 -6.66 14.98
CA GLY A 100 -5.62 -7.98 14.42
C GLY A 100 -6.10 -9.05 15.39
N SER A 101 -6.57 -10.17 14.87
CA SER A 101 -6.87 -11.33 15.69
C SER A 101 -5.83 -12.43 15.42
N CYS A 102 -5.65 -13.32 16.37
CA CYS A 102 -4.78 -14.49 16.18
C CYS A 102 -5.24 -15.35 15.00
N LEU A 103 -6.56 -15.37 14.73
CA LEU A 103 -7.16 -16.04 13.58
C LEU A 103 -6.74 -15.44 12.23
N ALA A 104 -6.20 -14.22 12.21
CA ALA A 104 -5.65 -13.68 10.98
C ALA A 104 -4.52 -14.54 10.41
N CYS A 105 -3.75 -15.20 11.28
CA CYS A 105 -2.57 -15.97 10.95
C CYS A 105 -2.67 -17.45 11.30
N HIS A 106 -3.56 -17.83 12.22
CA HIS A 106 -3.65 -19.19 12.78
C HIS A 106 -5.05 -19.79 12.59
N VAL A 107 -5.09 -21.08 12.33
CA VAL A 107 -6.28 -21.91 12.52
C VAL A 107 -6.39 -22.28 14.00
N MET A 108 -7.59 -22.19 14.59
CA MET A 108 -7.87 -22.50 16.00
C MET A 108 -9.19 -23.25 16.14
N GLY A 109 -9.36 -24.34 15.43
CA GLY A 109 -10.58 -25.15 15.46
C GLY A 109 -11.81 -24.33 15.05
N GLN A 110 -12.82 -24.32 15.93
CA GLN A 110 -14.07 -23.59 15.73
C GLN A 110 -14.03 -22.14 16.29
N ALA A 111 -12.90 -21.71 16.84
CA ALA A 111 -12.78 -20.35 17.35
C ALA A 111 -12.91 -19.32 16.22
N GLY A 112 -13.62 -18.24 16.47
CA GLY A 112 -13.73 -17.11 15.56
C GLY A 112 -14.95 -17.08 14.64
N GLY A 113 -15.79 -18.07 14.63
CA GLY A 113 -17.09 -18.02 13.94
C GLY A 113 -16.96 -17.82 12.42
N ALA A 114 -17.50 -16.71 11.90
CA ALA A 114 -17.57 -16.42 10.47
C ALA A 114 -16.24 -15.93 9.84
N ASP A 115 -15.21 -15.67 10.65
CA ASP A 115 -13.93 -15.18 10.12
C ASP A 115 -13.14 -16.32 9.46
N LEU A 116 -12.74 -16.12 8.21
CA LEU A 116 -11.83 -17.03 7.55
C LEU A 116 -10.47 -16.99 8.23
N PRO A 117 -9.91 -18.13 8.70
CA PRO A 117 -8.58 -18.16 9.30
C PRO A 117 -7.49 -18.00 8.23
N GLY A 118 -6.32 -17.55 8.69
CA GLY A 118 -5.09 -17.55 7.88
C GLY A 118 -4.22 -18.76 8.15
N ASN A 119 -3.13 -18.89 7.37
CA ASN A 119 -2.11 -19.93 7.53
C ASN A 119 -0.67 -19.36 7.52
N VAL A 120 -0.52 -18.09 7.89
CA VAL A 120 0.81 -17.47 8.09
C VAL A 120 1.52 -18.14 9.26
N GLY A 121 0.80 -18.40 10.35
CA GLY A 121 1.26 -19.18 11.49
C GLY A 121 0.79 -20.64 11.42
N PRO A 122 1.29 -21.51 12.31
CA PRO A 122 0.87 -22.90 12.40
C PRO A 122 -0.60 -23.03 12.80
N ASP A 123 -1.19 -24.18 12.46
CA ASP A 123 -2.50 -24.58 13.00
C ASP A 123 -2.36 -24.85 14.51
N LEU A 124 -3.17 -24.19 15.32
CA LEU A 124 -3.20 -24.28 16.78
C LEU A 124 -4.42 -25.08 17.28
N SER A 125 -5.15 -25.77 16.42
CA SER A 125 -6.38 -26.49 16.80
C SER A 125 -6.13 -27.60 17.81
N GLU A 126 -4.90 -28.14 17.89
CA GLU A 126 -4.49 -29.18 18.82
C GLU A 126 -3.36 -28.73 19.76
N ILE A 127 -3.10 -27.44 19.87
CA ILE A 127 -1.97 -26.89 20.64
C ILE A 127 -2.05 -27.27 22.13
N GLY A 128 -3.24 -27.52 22.68
CA GLY A 128 -3.44 -27.99 24.05
C GLY A 128 -2.88 -29.39 24.31
N ASN A 129 -2.52 -30.15 23.27
CA ASN A 129 -1.87 -31.46 23.36
C ASN A 129 -0.33 -31.38 23.25
N ALA A 130 0.23 -30.18 22.98
CA ALA A 130 1.66 -30.03 22.69
C ALA A 130 2.58 -30.18 23.93
N GLY A 131 2.02 -30.31 25.13
CA GLY A 131 2.83 -30.47 26.37
C GLY A 131 3.60 -29.21 26.78
N LEU A 132 3.24 -28.04 26.25
CA LEU A 132 3.86 -26.78 26.62
C LEU A 132 3.47 -26.38 28.04
N SER A 133 4.43 -25.82 28.80
CA SER A 133 4.15 -25.21 30.10
C SER A 133 3.39 -23.88 29.95
N ASP A 134 2.75 -23.44 31.03
CA ASP A 134 2.09 -22.14 31.08
C ASP A 134 3.06 -20.99 30.78
N GLU A 135 4.29 -21.08 31.25
CA GLU A 135 5.36 -20.11 30.96
C GLU A 135 5.68 -20.05 29.48
N GLN A 136 5.74 -21.20 28.79
CA GLN A 136 6.00 -21.24 27.35
C GLN A 136 4.83 -20.64 26.56
N PHE A 137 3.59 -21.04 26.85
CA PHE A 137 2.42 -20.44 26.22
C PHE A 137 2.39 -18.93 26.39
N PHE A 138 2.58 -18.47 27.64
CA PHE A 138 2.56 -17.05 27.95
C PHE A 138 3.61 -16.29 27.13
N ASN A 139 4.86 -16.76 27.12
CA ASN A 139 5.95 -16.07 26.44
C ASN A 139 5.83 -16.11 24.92
N PHE A 140 5.24 -17.15 24.34
CA PHE A 140 4.92 -17.13 22.90
C PHE A 140 3.96 -15.99 22.54
N ILE A 141 2.96 -15.71 23.37
CA ILE A 141 2.01 -14.61 23.15
C ILE A 141 2.66 -13.28 23.56
N TYR A 142 3.32 -13.26 24.71
CA TYR A 142 3.93 -12.04 25.25
C TYR A 142 4.97 -11.47 24.27
N ASP A 143 5.93 -12.28 23.85
CA ASP A 143 6.93 -11.93 22.84
C ASP A 143 7.65 -13.18 22.32
N ALA A 144 7.20 -13.71 21.19
CA ALA A 144 7.78 -14.92 20.61
C ALA A 144 9.24 -14.74 20.14
N ARG A 145 9.75 -13.50 20.05
CA ARG A 145 11.13 -13.22 19.68
C ARG A 145 12.15 -13.77 20.67
N VAL A 146 11.75 -14.07 21.90
CA VAL A 146 12.63 -14.74 22.89
C VAL A 146 13.01 -16.17 22.49
N TYR A 147 12.20 -16.80 21.63
CA TYR A 147 12.47 -18.16 21.11
C TYR A 147 12.95 -18.14 19.67
N ASN A 148 12.46 -17.18 18.86
CA ASN A 148 12.84 -17.02 17.46
C ASN A 148 12.85 -15.54 17.11
N ALA A 149 14.04 -14.95 17.02
CA ALA A 149 14.21 -13.54 16.70
C ALA A 149 13.63 -13.13 15.33
N GLU A 150 13.52 -14.09 14.39
CA GLU A 150 13.02 -13.87 13.05
C GLU A 150 11.52 -14.14 12.89
N THR A 151 10.80 -14.38 14.00
CA THR A 151 9.38 -14.65 13.96
C THR A 151 8.60 -13.47 13.34
N VAL A 152 7.53 -13.81 12.62
CA VAL A 152 6.51 -12.84 12.16
C VAL A 152 5.35 -12.72 13.16
N MET A 153 5.35 -13.48 14.24
CA MET A 153 4.32 -13.34 15.27
C MET A 153 4.52 -12.01 16.03
N PRO A 154 3.48 -11.17 16.13
CA PRO A 154 3.58 -9.91 16.84
C PRO A 154 3.91 -10.09 18.32
N PRO A 155 4.69 -9.19 18.92
CA PRO A 155 5.02 -9.20 20.33
C PRO A 155 3.90 -8.56 21.18
N TRP A 156 2.79 -9.26 21.30
CA TRP A 156 1.53 -8.74 21.80
C TRP A 156 1.60 -8.15 23.22
N GLY A 157 2.35 -8.80 24.10
CA GLY A 157 2.50 -8.34 25.50
C GLY A 157 3.59 -7.28 25.64
N SER A 158 4.79 -7.52 25.11
CA SER A 158 5.91 -6.57 25.29
C SER A 158 5.66 -5.23 24.58
N HIS A 159 4.80 -5.22 23.58
CA HIS A 159 4.36 -4.00 22.92
C HIS A 159 3.04 -3.41 23.49
N GLY A 160 2.48 -4.01 24.56
CA GLY A 160 1.35 -3.44 25.28
C GLY A 160 0.00 -3.57 24.57
N VAL A 161 -0.13 -4.46 23.57
CA VAL A 161 -1.43 -4.71 22.91
C VAL A 161 -2.36 -5.48 23.84
N PHE A 162 -1.83 -6.47 24.58
CA PHE A 162 -2.53 -7.21 25.61
C PHE A 162 -1.76 -7.15 26.92
N ASN A 163 -2.48 -7.04 28.02
CA ASN A 163 -1.92 -7.13 29.36
C ASN A 163 -1.75 -8.58 29.82
N ASP A 164 -1.09 -8.79 30.97
CA ASP A 164 -0.74 -10.12 31.48
C ASP A 164 -1.98 -10.99 31.76
N GLN A 165 -3.08 -10.39 32.27
CA GLN A 165 -4.33 -11.13 32.51
C GLN A 165 -4.98 -11.58 31.21
N GLU A 166 -5.04 -10.70 30.21
CA GLU A 166 -5.57 -11.05 28.89
C GLU A 166 -4.75 -12.14 28.20
N ILE A 167 -3.42 -12.10 28.34
CA ILE A 167 -2.56 -13.20 27.87
C ILE A 167 -2.83 -14.47 28.64
N GLY A 168 -3.03 -14.40 29.95
CA GLY A 168 -3.44 -15.55 30.78
C GLY A 168 -4.76 -16.17 30.32
N ASP A 169 -5.75 -15.34 29.98
CA ASP A 169 -7.04 -15.81 29.47
C ASP A 169 -6.87 -16.53 28.12
N MET A 170 -6.05 -15.96 27.22
CA MET A 170 -5.73 -16.60 25.93
C MET A 170 -5.00 -17.94 26.13
N VAL A 171 -4.07 -18.03 27.07
CA VAL A 171 -3.39 -19.30 27.40
C VAL A 171 -4.40 -20.33 27.91
N ALA A 172 -5.30 -19.95 28.81
CA ALA A 172 -6.36 -20.84 29.30
C ALA A 172 -7.22 -21.38 28.15
N PHE A 173 -7.57 -20.52 27.18
CA PHE A 173 -8.32 -20.92 25.99
C PHE A 173 -7.48 -21.86 25.09
N LEU A 174 -6.24 -21.53 24.75
CA LEU A 174 -5.39 -22.35 23.89
C LEU A 174 -5.20 -23.77 24.44
N LYS A 175 -5.11 -23.94 25.76
CA LYS A 175 -5.03 -25.25 26.41
C LYS A 175 -6.30 -26.11 26.25
N THR A 176 -7.43 -25.51 25.89
CA THR A 176 -8.67 -26.25 25.57
C THR A 176 -8.68 -26.80 24.14
N LEU A 177 -7.83 -26.30 23.25
CA LEU A 177 -7.75 -26.71 21.86
C LEU A 177 -7.04 -28.06 21.72
N LYS A 178 -7.78 -29.13 21.57
CA LYS A 178 -7.28 -30.52 21.60
C LYS A 178 -7.75 -31.38 20.44
N THR A 179 -8.51 -30.80 19.52
CA THR A 179 -9.10 -31.53 18.40
C THR A 179 -8.81 -30.82 17.09
N PRO A 180 -8.56 -31.56 15.99
CA PRO A 180 -8.33 -30.97 14.66
C PRO A 180 -9.46 -30.03 14.25
N ALA A 181 -9.10 -29.01 13.45
CA ALA A 181 -10.09 -28.15 12.83
C ALA A 181 -10.93 -28.93 11.81
N VAL A 182 -12.22 -28.64 11.78
CA VAL A 182 -13.16 -29.19 10.79
C VAL A 182 -13.70 -28.03 9.94
N PHE A 183 -13.41 -28.06 8.66
CA PHE A 183 -13.88 -27.07 7.70
C PHE A 183 -15.08 -27.60 6.89
N LYS A 184 -16.07 -26.75 6.64
CA LYS A 184 -17.24 -27.11 5.84
C LYS A 184 -16.92 -27.25 4.36
N THR A 185 -16.04 -26.38 3.86
CA THR A 185 -15.62 -26.35 2.46
C THR A 185 -14.11 -26.16 2.35
N ALA A 186 -13.54 -26.44 1.18
CA ALA A 186 -12.13 -26.15 0.88
C ALA A 186 -11.81 -24.64 0.93
N LEU A 187 -12.79 -23.78 0.72
CA LEU A 187 -12.60 -22.32 0.82
C LEU A 187 -12.41 -21.85 2.25
N ASP A 188 -12.96 -22.58 3.21
CA ASP A 188 -12.81 -22.24 4.64
C ASP A 188 -11.43 -22.65 5.16
N ASP A 189 -10.82 -23.70 4.58
CA ASP A 189 -9.49 -24.19 4.94
C ASP A 189 -8.40 -23.37 4.23
N PRO A 190 -7.59 -22.57 4.95
CA PRO A 190 -6.56 -21.73 4.30
C PRO A 190 -5.46 -22.55 3.63
N ASN A 191 -5.31 -23.84 3.97
CA ASN A 191 -4.31 -24.72 3.33
C ASN A 191 -4.85 -25.37 2.05
N LYS A 192 -6.18 -25.38 1.84
CA LYS A 192 -6.83 -25.92 0.65
C LYS A 192 -7.46 -24.83 -0.21
N ARG A 193 -7.64 -23.64 0.34
CA ARG A 193 -8.18 -22.49 -0.38
C ARG A 193 -7.30 -22.20 -1.57
N PRO A 194 -7.85 -22.16 -2.82
CA PRO A 194 -7.07 -21.88 -4.00
C PRO A 194 -6.51 -20.46 -3.94
N ALA A 195 -5.26 -20.29 -4.35
CA ALA A 195 -4.70 -18.95 -4.56
C ALA A 195 -5.60 -18.14 -5.49
N PRO A 196 -5.66 -16.81 -5.36
CA PRO A 196 -6.40 -15.98 -6.30
C PRO A 196 -5.89 -16.23 -7.72
N VAL A 197 -6.81 -16.22 -8.68
CA VAL A 197 -6.43 -16.28 -10.09
C VAL A 197 -5.55 -15.06 -10.38
N GLU A 198 -4.33 -15.30 -10.84
CA GLU A 198 -3.48 -14.23 -11.33
C GLU A 198 -4.16 -13.57 -12.55
N LYS A 199 -3.90 -12.29 -12.74
CA LYS A 199 -4.47 -11.47 -13.81
C LYS A 199 -5.96 -11.19 -13.64
N ARG A 200 -6.28 -10.46 -12.59
CA ARG A 200 -7.53 -9.73 -12.48
C ARG A 200 -7.45 -8.36 -13.18
N GLU A 201 -6.46 -8.21 -14.06
CA GLU A 201 -6.26 -7.01 -14.89
C GLU A 201 -7.19 -7.08 -16.08
N ASN A 202 -8.49 -7.06 -15.79
CA ASN A 202 -9.51 -6.97 -16.82
C ASN A 202 -9.76 -5.48 -17.08
N LEU A 203 -9.50 -5.07 -18.32
CA LEU A 203 -9.72 -3.68 -18.77
C LEU A 203 -11.08 -3.53 -19.48
N ASP A 204 -11.96 -4.50 -19.37
CA ASP A 204 -13.35 -4.38 -19.80
C ASP A 204 -14.14 -3.53 -18.80
N ALA A 205 -14.70 -2.42 -19.26
CA ALA A 205 -15.47 -1.49 -18.42
C ALA A 205 -16.74 -2.12 -17.81
N MET A 206 -17.24 -3.24 -18.36
CA MET A 206 -18.37 -3.98 -17.78
C MET A 206 -17.98 -4.81 -16.55
N GLU A 207 -16.71 -5.16 -16.43
CA GLU A 207 -16.21 -5.99 -15.34
C GLU A 207 -15.27 -5.24 -14.39
N ASN A 208 -14.69 -4.11 -14.86
CA ASN A 208 -13.80 -3.27 -14.08
C ASN A 208 -14.36 -1.86 -13.88
N PRO A 209 -14.99 -1.56 -12.74
CA PRO A 209 -15.50 -0.22 -12.47
C PRO A 209 -14.43 0.87 -12.48
N GLY A 210 -13.16 0.52 -12.26
CA GLY A 210 -12.04 1.43 -12.37
C GLY A 210 -11.89 2.04 -13.77
N MET A 211 -12.39 1.38 -14.81
CA MET A 211 -12.37 1.91 -16.18
C MET A 211 -13.32 3.11 -16.37
N TRP A 212 -14.36 3.24 -15.54
CA TRP A 212 -15.31 4.35 -15.65
C TRP A 212 -14.68 5.70 -15.29
N VAL A 213 -13.57 5.71 -14.56
CA VAL A 213 -12.87 6.96 -14.23
C VAL A 213 -12.22 7.60 -15.47
N LEU A 214 -11.98 6.84 -16.54
CA LEU A 214 -11.40 7.37 -17.78
C LEU A 214 -12.28 8.42 -18.43
N ASP A 215 -13.61 8.28 -18.36
CA ASP A 215 -14.55 9.27 -18.88
C ASP A 215 -14.47 10.59 -18.08
N LYS A 216 -14.38 10.48 -16.74
CA LYS A 216 -14.18 11.65 -15.89
C LYS A 216 -12.82 12.30 -16.17
N ALA A 217 -11.76 11.51 -16.25
CA ALA A 217 -10.41 12.00 -16.56
C ALA A 217 -10.33 12.69 -17.93
N ALA A 218 -11.08 12.21 -18.93
CA ALA A 218 -11.17 12.87 -20.23
C ALA A 218 -11.81 14.28 -20.15
N VAL A 219 -12.70 14.51 -19.19
CA VAL A 219 -13.25 15.84 -18.87
C VAL A 219 -12.21 16.68 -18.15
N LEU A 220 -11.57 16.13 -17.11
CA LEU A 220 -10.49 16.79 -16.35
C LEU A 220 -9.35 17.23 -17.26
N TRP A 221 -8.98 16.41 -18.25
CA TRP A 221 -7.93 16.73 -19.23
C TRP A 221 -8.16 18.05 -19.97
N LYS A 222 -9.43 18.42 -20.17
CA LYS A 222 -9.87 19.64 -20.86
C LYS A 222 -10.26 20.77 -19.90
N THR A 223 -10.29 20.50 -18.59
CA THR A 223 -10.68 21.47 -17.57
C THR A 223 -9.62 22.57 -17.50
N ARG A 224 -10.05 23.83 -17.63
CA ARG A 224 -9.16 24.99 -17.53
C ARG A 224 -9.00 25.40 -16.08
N GLY A 225 -7.76 25.63 -15.69
CA GLY A 225 -7.45 26.18 -14.40
C GLY A 225 -7.49 27.72 -14.37
N ALA A 226 -7.08 28.28 -13.24
CA ALA A 226 -7.06 29.72 -13.00
C ALA A 226 -6.21 30.51 -14.03
N ASP A 227 -5.18 29.87 -14.58
CA ASP A 227 -4.30 30.45 -15.59
C ASP A 227 -4.90 30.40 -17.01
N GLY A 228 -6.10 29.86 -17.19
CA GLY A 228 -6.78 29.75 -18.49
C GLY A 228 -6.32 28.57 -19.35
N PHE A 229 -5.34 27.78 -18.89
CA PHE A 229 -4.81 26.61 -19.58
C PHE A 229 -5.43 25.31 -19.02
N SER A 230 -5.43 24.27 -19.86
CA SER A 230 -5.75 22.89 -19.49
C SER A 230 -4.63 21.97 -19.95
N CYS A 231 -4.62 20.70 -19.50
CA CYS A 231 -3.65 19.70 -19.99
C CYS A 231 -3.69 19.61 -21.53
N ASN A 232 -4.89 19.60 -22.09
CA ASN A 232 -5.10 19.56 -23.55
C ASN A 232 -4.56 20.79 -24.31
N THR A 233 -4.36 21.91 -23.64
CA THR A 233 -3.82 23.11 -24.27
C THR A 233 -2.38 22.89 -24.76
N CYS A 234 -1.59 22.16 -23.97
CA CYS A 234 -0.18 21.88 -24.29
C CYS A 234 0.02 20.46 -24.82
N HIS A 235 -0.79 19.50 -24.38
CA HIS A 235 -0.69 18.08 -24.73
C HIS A 235 -1.90 17.66 -25.59
N SER A 236 -1.94 18.14 -26.84
CA SER A 236 -3.08 17.88 -27.75
C SER A 236 -3.21 16.42 -28.19
N ASP A 237 -2.10 15.66 -28.19
CA ASP A 237 -2.07 14.22 -28.44
C ASP A 237 -1.48 13.47 -27.24
N PRO A 238 -2.28 13.20 -26.22
CA PRO A 238 -1.80 12.52 -25.02
C PRO A 238 -1.35 11.07 -25.30
N LYS A 239 -1.95 10.39 -26.27
CA LYS A 239 -1.61 8.99 -26.59
C LYS A 239 -0.16 8.85 -27.06
N THR A 240 0.32 9.77 -27.86
CA THR A 240 1.72 9.78 -28.29
C THR A 240 2.63 10.32 -27.19
N ALA A 241 2.25 11.41 -26.51
CA ALA A 241 3.08 12.07 -25.52
C ALA A 241 3.33 11.21 -24.27
N PHE A 242 2.35 10.42 -23.83
CA PHE A 242 2.41 9.68 -22.58
C PHE A 242 2.48 8.14 -22.76
N LYS A 243 2.63 7.64 -23.98
CA LYS A 243 2.67 6.20 -24.28
C LYS A 243 3.67 5.42 -23.41
N THR A 244 4.84 6.01 -23.12
CA THR A 244 5.88 5.36 -22.30
C THR A 244 6.22 6.16 -21.05
N TRP A 245 5.54 7.27 -20.82
CA TRP A 245 5.91 8.16 -19.73
C TRP A 245 5.62 7.56 -18.36
N ALA A 246 4.40 7.03 -18.12
CA ALA A 246 4.02 6.47 -16.84
C ALA A 246 4.85 5.23 -16.45
N VAL A 247 5.26 4.40 -17.42
CA VAL A 247 6.12 3.25 -17.14
C VAL A 247 7.56 3.62 -16.77
N SER A 248 7.98 4.88 -17.02
CA SER A 248 9.26 5.42 -16.56
C SER A 248 9.21 6.03 -15.16
N MET A 249 8.01 6.08 -14.56
CA MET A 249 7.79 6.55 -13.20
C MET A 249 7.73 5.37 -12.22
N PRO A 250 8.07 5.57 -10.94
CA PRO A 250 8.57 6.81 -10.34
C PRO A 250 10.04 7.08 -10.72
N LYS A 251 10.46 8.34 -10.62
CA LYS A 251 11.82 8.74 -10.96
C LYS A 251 12.40 9.78 -9.99
N TRP A 252 13.71 9.84 -9.93
CA TRP A 252 14.41 10.87 -9.17
C TRP A 252 14.15 12.26 -9.75
N GLU A 253 13.77 13.20 -8.90
CA GLU A 253 13.57 14.60 -9.24
C GLU A 253 14.61 15.45 -8.50
N PRO A 254 15.67 15.92 -9.20
CA PRO A 254 16.78 16.61 -8.54
C PRO A 254 16.37 17.94 -7.87
N ARG A 255 15.35 18.63 -8.38
CA ARG A 255 14.87 19.90 -7.81
C ARG A 255 14.23 19.71 -6.44
N LEU A 256 13.65 18.52 -6.17
CA LEU A 256 13.02 18.15 -4.92
C LEU A 256 13.90 17.27 -4.04
N ASN A 257 15.02 16.78 -4.58
CA ASN A 257 15.93 15.85 -3.91
C ASN A 257 15.22 14.60 -3.38
N LYS A 258 14.28 14.06 -4.16
CA LYS A 258 13.50 12.85 -3.83
C LYS A 258 12.96 12.16 -5.09
N VAL A 259 12.40 10.97 -4.90
CA VAL A 259 11.67 10.25 -5.94
C VAL A 259 10.27 10.82 -6.08
N LEU A 260 9.87 11.11 -7.31
CA LEU A 260 8.58 11.67 -7.71
C LEU A 260 7.75 10.58 -8.40
N ASP A 261 6.51 10.39 -7.96
CA ASP A 261 5.52 9.53 -8.63
C ASP A 261 4.63 10.31 -9.59
N VAL A 262 3.68 9.62 -10.21
CA VAL A 262 2.73 10.22 -11.14
C VAL A 262 1.77 11.17 -10.42
N GLU A 263 1.30 10.81 -9.24
CA GLU A 263 0.32 11.56 -8.45
C GLU A 263 0.90 12.88 -7.95
N GLU A 264 2.12 12.85 -7.42
CA GLU A 264 2.80 14.07 -7.01
C GLU A 264 3.19 14.95 -8.21
N PHE A 265 3.59 14.32 -9.33
CA PHE A 265 3.82 15.05 -10.56
C PHE A 265 2.56 15.77 -11.03
N ILE A 266 1.40 15.10 -11.06
CA ILE A 266 0.12 15.72 -11.43
C ILE A 266 -0.15 16.95 -10.57
N THR A 267 -0.05 16.79 -9.23
CA THR A 267 -0.28 17.88 -8.28
C THR A 267 0.60 19.10 -8.60
N ARG A 268 1.91 18.89 -8.75
CA ARG A 268 2.87 19.97 -8.95
C ARG A 268 2.77 20.57 -10.33
N HIS A 269 2.70 19.73 -11.36
CA HIS A 269 2.66 20.17 -12.75
C HIS A 269 1.35 20.89 -13.07
N ALA A 270 0.20 20.35 -12.70
CA ALA A 270 -1.08 20.99 -12.94
C ALA A 270 -1.16 22.37 -12.27
N LYS A 271 -0.68 22.47 -11.01
CA LYS A 271 -0.63 23.75 -10.30
C LYS A 271 0.27 24.76 -11.00
N ALA A 272 1.46 24.35 -11.40
CA ALA A 272 2.44 25.22 -12.01
C ALA A 272 2.06 25.72 -13.42
N THR A 273 1.34 24.88 -14.18
CA THR A 273 1.09 25.16 -15.61
C THR A 273 -0.33 25.63 -15.91
N THR A 274 -1.31 25.28 -15.07
CA THR A 274 -2.73 25.58 -15.31
C THR A 274 -3.39 26.32 -14.15
N GLY A 275 -2.78 26.31 -12.95
CA GLY A 275 -3.39 26.82 -11.73
C GLY A 275 -4.42 25.86 -11.08
N LEU A 276 -4.59 24.64 -11.63
CA LEU A 276 -5.44 23.62 -11.03
C LEU A 276 -4.82 23.05 -9.75
N THR A 277 -5.63 22.87 -8.72
CA THR A 277 -5.19 22.35 -7.41
C THR A 277 -5.74 20.93 -7.20
N TRP A 278 -5.11 19.96 -7.82
CA TRP A 278 -5.40 18.54 -7.69
C TRP A 278 -4.39 17.91 -6.76
N LEU A 279 -4.66 17.98 -5.45
CA LEU A 279 -3.76 17.41 -4.45
C LEU A 279 -3.75 15.88 -4.52
N MET A 280 -2.64 15.28 -4.11
CA MET A 280 -2.57 13.83 -3.94
C MET A 280 -3.74 13.33 -3.09
N GLU A 281 -4.20 12.13 -3.34
CA GLU A 281 -5.34 11.49 -2.66
C GLU A 281 -6.73 12.12 -2.98
N THR A 282 -6.82 13.19 -3.78
CA THR A 282 -8.12 13.67 -4.29
C THR A 282 -8.62 12.81 -5.45
N GLU A 283 -9.93 12.88 -5.72
CA GLU A 283 -10.52 12.11 -6.81
C GLU A 283 -9.92 12.54 -8.16
N GLU A 284 -9.79 13.85 -8.40
CA GLU A 284 -9.24 14.39 -9.65
C GLU A 284 -7.80 13.93 -9.90
N ASN A 285 -6.98 13.92 -8.86
CA ASN A 285 -5.59 13.47 -8.96
C ASN A 285 -5.52 11.98 -9.33
N ARG A 286 -6.28 11.13 -8.63
CA ARG A 286 -6.32 9.69 -8.88
C ARG A 286 -6.89 9.35 -10.24
N ASP A 287 -7.97 10.01 -10.67
CA ASP A 287 -8.57 9.81 -11.99
C ASP A 287 -7.58 10.17 -13.10
N MET A 288 -6.86 11.29 -12.94
CA MET A 288 -5.81 11.68 -13.86
C MET A 288 -4.61 10.73 -13.84
N SER A 289 -4.25 10.18 -12.68
CA SER A 289 -3.21 9.16 -12.58
C SER A 289 -3.61 7.88 -13.31
N VAL A 290 -4.83 7.38 -13.11
CA VAL A 290 -5.36 6.25 -13.89
C VAL A 290 -5.29 6.54 -15.38
N TYR A 291 -5.68 7.74 -15.82
CA TYR A 291 -5.65 8.12 -17.24
C TYR A 291 -4.23 8.04 -17.82
N LEU A 292 -3.25 8.67 -17.15
CA LEU A 292 -1.87 8.69 -17.65
C LEU A 292 -1.23 7.30 -17.67
N HIS A 293 -1.50 6.46 -16.65
CA HIS A 293 -1.05 5.07 -16.65
C HIS A 293 -1.75 4.24 -17.73
N ASN A 294 -3.06 4.45 -17.94
CA ASN A 294 -3.82 3.72 -18.95
C ASN A 294 -3.30 4.00 -20.37
N LEU A 295 -2.81 5.21 -20.64
CA LEU A 295 -2.16 5.55 -21.92
C LEU A 295 -0.88 4.73 -22.17
N ALA A 296 -0.25 4.22 -21.13
CA ALA A 296 0.97 3.41 -21.18
C ALA A 296 0.70 1.89 -21.00
N ASN A 297 -0.58 1.46 -20.96
CA ASN A 297 -0.90 0.04 -20.79
C ASN A 297 -0.27 -0.83 -21.90
N GLY A 298 0.25 -1.99 -21.48
CA GLY A 298 0.95 -2.93 -22.34
C GLY A 298 2.44 -2.62 -22.54
N GLU A 299 2.90 -1.42 -22.19
CA GLU A 299 4.34 -1.11 -22.21
C GLU A 299 5.03 -1.69 -20.97
N PRO A 300 6.28 -2.10 -21.07
CA PRO A 300 7.03 -2.64 -19.94
C PRO A 300 7.41 -1.55 -18.95
N ILE A 301 7.30 -1.83 -17.65
CA ILE A 301 7.82 -0.96 -16.59
C ILE A 301 9.31 -0.77 -16.79
N ALA A 302 9.77 0.48 -16.88
CA ALA A 302 11.11 0.87 -17.27
C ALA A 302 11.66 2.01 -16.39
N VAL A 303 11.52 1.86 -15.07
CA VAL A 303 12.08 2.84 -14.11
C VAL A 303 13.60 2.87 -14.19
N ASP A 304 14.19 4.04 -13.93
CA ASP A 304 15.64 4.17 -13.91
C ASP A 304 16.25 3.43 -12.71
N THR A 305 17.04 2.40 -12.99
CA THR A 305 17.81 1.63 -12.02
C THR A 305 19.32 1.83 -12.16
N THR A 306 19.76 2.80 -12.95
CA THR A 306 21.15 2.94 -13.37
C THR A 306 21.85 4.19 -12.84
N SER A 307 21.14 5.31 -12.70
CA SER A 307 21.72 6.54 -12.12
C SER A 307 22.09 6.34 -10.65
N ALA A 308 23.04 7.12 -10.16
CA ALA A 308 23.53 7.05 -8.79
C ALA A 308 22.39 7.35 -7.78
N GLU A 309 21.58 8.35 -8.10
CA GLU A 309 20.49 8.82 -7.27
C GLU A 309 19.36 7.77 -7.19
N SER A 310 18.96 7.18 -8.31
CA SER A 310 17.97 6.12 -8.37
C SER A 310 18.44 4.87 -7.62
N LYS A 311 19.69 4.45 -7.80
CA LYS A 311 20.29 3.35 -7.03
C LYS A 311 20.24 3.62 -5.53
N ALA A 312 20.65 4.82 -5.12
CA ALA A 312 20.62 5.21 -3.71
C ALA A 312 19.17 5.20 -3.15
N ALA A 313 18.19 5.66 -3.93
CA ALA A 313 16.78 5.63 -3.55
C ALA A 313 16.25 4.18 -3.43
N ILE A 314 16.59 3.31 -4.38
CA ILE A 314 16.24 1.89 -4.36
C ILE A 314 16.82 1.20 -3.12
N GLU A 315 18.09 1.44 -2.78
CA GLU A 315 18.69 0.85 -1.57
C GLU A 315 18.04 1.38 -0.28
N ARG A 316 17.68 2.67 -0.21
CA ARG A 316 16.91 3.19 0.92
C ARG A 316 15.52 2.53 1.00
N GLY A 317 14.81 2.42 -0.13
CA GLY A 317 13.51 1.76 -0.22
C GLY A 317 13.57 0.30 0.23
N LYS A 318 14.61 -0.43 -0.18
CA LYS A 318 14.89 -1.79 0.27
C LYS A 318 15.11 -1.86 1.79
N ALA A 319 15.88 -0.93 2.34
CA ALA A 319 16.10 -0.84 3.79
C ALA A 319 14.78 -0.56 4.54
N LEU A 320 13.95 0.36 4.02
CA LEU A 320 12.63 0.66 4.57
C LEU A 320 11.69 -0.55 4.51
N ALA A 321 11.67 -1.28 3.41
CA ALA A 321 10.84 -2.48 3.24
C ALA A 321 11.17 -3.60 4.23
N ASN A 322 12.42 -3.65 4.71
CA ASN A 322 12.89 -4.65 5.69
C ASN A 322 12.79 -4.16 7.15
N ARG A 323 12.47 -2.88 7.36
CA ARG A 323 12.43 -2.32 8.72
C ARG A 323 11.15 -2.69 9.44
N LYS A 324 11.30 -3.27 10.63
CA LYS A 324 10.19 -3.56 11.55
C LYS A 324 9.64 -2.26 12.13
N LEU A 325 8.32 -2.11 12.14
CA LEU A 325 7.64 -0.94 12.69
C LEU A 325 6.22 -1.26 13.17
N GLY A 326 5.62 -0.31 13.83
CA GLY A 326 4.29 -0.43 14.41
C GLY A 326 4.24 -1.34 15.66
N GLU A 327 3.12 -1.29 16.37
CA GLU A 327 2.92 -2.14 17.55
C GLU A 327 2.94 -3.63 17.21
N LEU A 328 2.58 -3.98 15.97
CA LEU A 328 2.59 -5.37 15.52
C LEU A 328 3.97 -5.82 15.02
N ASN A 329 4.96 -4.92 14.98
CA ASN A 329 6.35 -5.25 14.63
C ASN A 329 6.51 -5.95 13.27
N PHE A 330 5.86 -5.42 12.23
CA PHE A 330 5.97 -5.95 10.89
C PHE A 330 6.84 -5.08 9.98
N ALA A 331 7.59 -5.75 9.11
CA ALA A 331 8.18 -5.16 7.91
C ALA A 331 7.32 -5.52 6.68
N CYS A 332 7.44 -4.77 5.58
CA CYS A 332 6.78 -5.13 4.32
C CYS A 332 7.17 -6.56 3.88
N THR A 333 8.43 -6.91 4.06
CA THR A 333 8.99 -8.23 3.71
C THR A 333 8.53 -9.37 4.64
N ASP A 334 7.93 -9.09 5.79
CA ASP A 334 7.33 -10.16 6.60
C ASP A 334 6.06 -10.72 5.94
N CYS A 335 5.24 -9.83 5.37
CA CYS A 335 4.04 -10.24 4.64
C CYS A 335 4.36 -10.65 3.20
N HIS A 336 5.10 -9.82 2.45
CA HIS A 336 5.37 -10.01 1.03
C HIS A 336 6.66 -10.79 0.72
N GLY A 337 7.33 -11.34 1.71
CA GLY A 337 8.51 -12.20 1.58
C GLY A 337 8.37 -13.46 2.43
N LYS A 338 8.58 -13.37 3.75
CA LYS A 338 8.54 -14.54 4.66
C LYS A 338 7.19 -15.26 4.67
N SER A 339 6.09 -14.50 4.52
CA SER A 339 4.72 -15.03 4.49
C SER A 339 4.08 -14.97 3.10
N ALA A 340 4.86 -14.73 2.05
CA ALA A 340 4.35 -14.75 0.69
C ALA A 340 3.72 -16.11 0.35
N ASN A 341 2.72 -16.06 -0.52
CA ASN A 341 1.95 -17.24 -0.94
C ASN A 341 1.17 -17.92 0.20
N ARG A 342 0.76 -17.12 1.20
CA ARG A 342 -0.09 -17.54 2.31
C ARG A 342 -1.31 -16.64 2.46
N TRP A 343 -2.25 -17.10 3.23
CA TRP A 343 -3.45 -16.36 3.56
C TRP A 343 -3.33 -15.67 4.91
N ILE A 344 -3.59 -14.35 4.93
CA ILE A 344 -3.92 -13.63 6.16
C ILE A 344 -5.42 -13.36 6.17
N ARG A 345 -6.17 -14.12 6.95
CA ARG A 345 -7.63 -14.21 6.81
C ARG A 345 -8.03 -14.59 5.37
N GLY A 346 -8.94 -13.83 4.77
CA GLY A 346 -9.37 -13.98 3.39
C GLY A 346 -8.49 -13.25 2.36
N GLN A 347 -7.34 -12.71 2.75
CA GLN A 347 -6.44 -11.99 1.84
C GLN A 347 -5.19 -12.81 1.54
N TRP A 348 -4.89 -12.95 0.26
CA TRP A 348 -3.65 -13.58 -0.21
C TRP A 348 -2.49 -12.62 -0.11
N LEU A 349 -1.38 -13.10 0.42
CA LEU A 349 -0.14 -12.35 0.48
C LEU A 349 0.70 -12.68 -0.74
N GLY A 350 0.65 -11.81 -1.76
CA GLY A 350 1.47 -11.96 -2.97
C GLY A 350 2.93 -11.59 -2.72
N GLU A 351 3.81 -12.11 -3.56
CA GLU A 351 5.20 -11.67 -3.63
C GLU A 351 5.28 -10.21 -4.15
N PRO A 352 6.39 -9.48 -3.92
CA PRO A 352 6.53 -8.10 -4.39
C PRO A 352 6.45 -7.97 -5.92
N LYS A 353 6.91 -8.99 -6.64
CA LYS A 353 6.78 -9.05 -8.10
C LYS A 353 5.32 -9.27 -8.48
N GLY A 354 4.80 -8.45 -9.38
CA GLY A 354 3.38 -8.43 -9.74
C GLY A 354 2.50 -7.64 -8.76
N GLN A 355 3.09 -6.83 -7.88
CA GLN A 355 2.35 -5.96 -6.95
C GLN A 355 2.45 -4.47 -7.29
N TYR A 356 3.01 -4.11 -8.45
CA TYR A 356 3.13 -2.72 -8.89
C TYR A 356 2.45 -2.44 -10.22
N ASP A 357 2.47 -3.37 -11.15
CA ASP A 357 2.06 -3.26 -12.55
C ASP A 357 0.57 -2.91 -12.78
N HIS A 358 -0.24 -2.93 -11.72
CA HIS A 358 -1.68 -2.71 -11.77
C HIS A 358 -2.15 -1.46 -10.98
N PHE A 359 -1.23 -0.67 -10.44
CA PHE A 359 -1.57 0.58 -9.73
C PHE A 359 -1.52 1.80 -10.66
N PRO A 360 -2.47 2.77 -10.46
CA PRO A 360 -3.61 2.78 -9.53
C PRO A 360 -4.62 1.67 -9.77
N THR A 361 -5.27 1.20 -8.70
CA THR A 361 -6.14 0.04 -8.72
C THR A 361 -7.52 0.31 -8.13
N TRP A 362 -8.55 -0.31 -8.69
CA TRP A 362 -9.89 -0.32 -8.11
C TRP A 362 -9.93 -1.28 -6.92
N ARG A 363 -10.27 -0.74 -5.75
CA ARG A 363 -10.44 -1.51 -4.51
C ARG A 363 -11.90 -1.88 -4.33
N THR A 364 -12.25 -3.16 -4.55
CA THR A 364 -13.64 -3.63 -4.49
C THR A 364 -14.27 -3.49 -3.11
N SER A 365 -13.49 -3.66 -2.04
CA SER A 365 -13.96 -3.50 -0.66
C SER A 365 -14.20 -2.03 -0.26
N LEU A 366 -13.71 -1.07 -1.03
CA LEU A 366 -13.78 0.36 -0.72
C LEU A 366 -14.51 1.16 -1.81
N LEU A 367 -14.82 0.51 -2.94
CA LEU A 367 -15.47 1.11 -4.11
C LEU A 367 -14.75 2.39 -4.58
N ALA A 368 -13.43 2.37 -4.60
CA ALA A 368 -12.58 3.52 -4.92
C ALA A 368 -11.28 3.13 -5.61
N ILE A 369 -10.73 4.05 -6.40
CA ILE A 369 -9.36 3.98 -6.90
C ILE A 369 -8.39 4.31 -5.77
N TRP A 370 -7.33 3.52 -5.65
CA TRP A 370 -6.19 3.78 -4.79
C TRP A 370 -4.90 3.74 -5.58
N ASP A 371 -4.04 4.70 -5.32
CA ASP A 371 -2.64 4.65 -5.72
C ASP A 371 -1.81 3.76 -4.80
N ILE A 372 -0.55 3.55 -5.15
CA ILE A 372 0.34 2.66 -4.39
C ILE A 372 0.74 3.25 -3.04
N ARG A 373 0.85 4.59 -2.90
CA ARG A 373 1.23 5.24 -1.64
C ARG A 373 0.08 5.18 -0.63
N GLN A 374 -1.18 5.32 -1.07
CA GLN A 374 -2.34 5.03 -0.22
C GLN A 374 -2.33 3.57 0.26
N ARG A 375 -1.88 2.63 -0.58
CA ARG A 375 -1.71 1.23 -0.16
C ARG A 375 -0.63 1.08 0.90
N PHE A 376 0.49 1.81 0.81
CA PHE A 376 1.52 1.82 1.85
C PHE A 376 0.98 2.38 3.16
N GLN A 377 0.27 3.50 3.13
CA GLN A 377 -0.37 4.09 4.31
C GLN A 377 -1.35 3.11 4.95
N TRP A 378 -2.19 2.44 4.16
CA TRP A 378 -3.11 1.43 4.65
C TRP A 378 -2.39 0.26 5.35
N CYS A 379 -1.28 -0.21 4.80
CA CYS A 379 -0.46 -1.23 5.44
C CYS A 379 0.09 -0.75 6.79
N GLN A 380 0.56 0.51 6.87
CA GLN A 380 1.05 1.08 8.14
C GLN A 380 -0.06 1.14 9.19
N VAL A 381 -1.24 1.61 8.84
CA VAL A 381 -2.40 1.61 9.76
C VAL A 381 -2.72 0.19 10.25
N ASN A 382 -2.70 -0.81 9.37
CA ASN A 382 -2.99 -2.20 9.74
C ASN A 382 -1.96 -2.80 10.72
N ILE A 383 -0.71 -2.38 10.63
CA ILE A 383 0.34 -2.83 11.57
C ILE A 383 0.49 -1.91 12.79
N ARG A 384 -0.43 -0.95 12.94
CA ARG A 384 -0.44 0.05 14.00
C ARG A 384 0.79 0.95 14.02
N ALA A 385 1.29 1.31 12.86
CA ALA A 385 2.25 2.38 12.65
C ALA A 385 1.54 3.64 12.18
N ASP A 386 2.18 4.79 12.36
CA ASP A 386 1.66 6.03 11.80
C ASP A 386 2.04 6.15 10.33
N GLU A 387 1.10 6.62 9.56
CA GLU A 387 1.31 6.93 8.16
C GLU A 387 2.00 8.30 7.99
N LEU A 388 2.79 8.42 6.95
CA LEU A 388 3.38 9.68 6.50
C LEU A 388 2.44 10.41 5.52
N PRO A 389 2.66 11.70 5.26
CA PRO A 389 2.03 12.40 4.13
C PRO A 389 2.32 11.67 2.80
N PRO A 390 1.41 11.71 1.83
CA PRO A 390 1.55 10.95 0.58
C PRO A 390 2.80 11.35 -0.24
N ASP A 391 3.27 12.59 -0.09
CA ASP A 391 4.48 13.09 -0.75
C ASP A 391 5.77 12.83 0.02
N ALA A 392 5.73 12.04 1.10
CA ALA A 392 6.92 11.72 1.90
C ALA A 392 8.00 11.04 1.05
N LYS A 393 9.26 11.42 1.31
CA LYS A 393 10.42 10.86 0.62
C LYS A 393 10.50 9.34 0.75
N GLU A 394 10.15 8.83 1.92
CA GLU A 394 10.16 7.41 2.27
C GLU A 394 9.21 6.59 1.37
N TYR A 395 8.05 7.14 1.04
CA TYR A 395 7.15 6.49 0.09
C TYR A 395 7.71 6.47 -1.33
N GLY A 396 8.36 7.55 -1.75
CA GLY A 396 9.06 7.56 -3.04
C GLY A 396 10.19 6.53 -3.13
N ASP A 397 11.00 6.41 -2.06
CA ASP A 397 12.07 5.41 -1.97
C ASP A 397 11.50 3.97 -1.99
N LEU A 398 10.39 3.70 -1.26
CA LEU A 398 9.70 2.41 -1.29
C LEU A 398 9.11 2.11 -2.66
N GLU A 399 8.52 3.09 -3.30
CA GLU A 399 7.86 2.95 -4.59
C GLU A 399 8.86 2.62 -5.70
N ILE A 400 9.97 3.36 -5.80
CA ILE A 400 11.00 3.04 -6.81
C ILE A 400 11.64 1.67 -6.54
N TYR A 401 11.81 1.28 -5.29
CA TYR A 401 12.25 -0.08 -4.95
C TYR A 401 11.26 -1.12 -5.46
N LEU A 402 9.97 -0.99 -5.16
CA LEU A 402 8.95 -1.92 -5.63
C LEU A 402 8.86 -1.94 -7.16
N ALA A 403 8.86 -0.77 -7.80
CA ALA A 403 8.85 -0.66 -9.25
C ALA A 403 10.08 -1.34 -9.90
N SER A 404 11.27 -1.23 -9.28
CA SER A 404 12.48 -1.91 -9.76
C SER A 404 12.37 -3.44 -9.74
N LEU A 405 11.67 -4.00 -8.75
CA LEU A 405 11.39 -5.45 -8.69
C LEU A 405 10.39 -5.91 -9.76
N ASN A 406 9.60 -4.96 -10.30
CA ASN A 406 8.59 -5.19 -11.32
C ASN A 406 9.02 -4.74 -12.71
N ALA A 407 10.28 -4.34 -12.89
CA ALA A 407 10.82 -3.92 -14.18
C ALA A 407 10.63 -5.00 -15.25
N GLY A 408 10.17 -4.59 -16.44
CA GLY A 408 9.87 -5.47 -17.57
C GLY A 408 8.48 -6.12 -17.54
N LEU A 409 7.74 -6.07 -16.43
CA LEU A 409 6.33 -6.46 -16.44
C LEU A 409 5.51 -5.43 -17.21
N LYS A 410 4.47 -5.90 -17.90
CA LYS A 410 3.58 -5.01 -18.65
C LYS A 410 2.61 -4.30 -17.72
N LEU A 411 2.50 -2.99 -17.86
CA LEU A 411 1.52 -2.19 -17.15
C LEU A 411 0.09 -2.56 -17.55
N SER A 412 -0.82 -2.66 -16.60
CA SER A 412 -2.25 -2.96 -16.79
C SER A 412 -3.10 -2.22 -15.77
N VAL A 413 -3.42 -0.96 -16.06
CA VAL A 413 -4.10 0.00 -15.16
C VAL A 413 -5.43 0.46 -15.76
N PRO A 414 -6.49 0.56 -14.94
CA PRO A 414 -6.54 0.22 -13.51
C PRO A 414 -6.68 -1.29 -13.28
N GLY A 415 -5.96 -1.82 -12.30
CA GLY A 415 -6.20 -3.17 -11.83
C GLY A 415 -7.48 -3.27 -10.98
N ILE A 416 -7.91 -4.50 -10.65
CA ILE A 416 -8.97 -4.78 -9.68
C ILE A 416 -8.37 -5.59 -8.53
N ARG A 417 -8.56 -5.11 -7.31
CA ARG A 417 -8.13 -5.82 -6.10
C ARG A 417 -9.17 -5.70 -4.98
N HIS A 418 -9.12 -6.64 -4.02
CA HIS A 418 -9.98 -6.63 -2.85
C HIS A 418 -9.50 -5.63 -1.81
#